data_7b9641e1922f444df63ab9e4327517cf
#
_entry.id   7b9641e1922f444df63ab9e4327517cf
#
_cell.length_a   1.000
_cell.length_b   1.000
_cell.length_c   1.000
_cell.angle_alpha   90.00
_cell.angle_beta   90.00
_cell.angle_gamma   90.00
#
_symmetry.space_group_name_H-M   'P 1'
#
loop_
_entity.id
_entity.type
_entity.pdbx_description
1 polymer ?
#
loop_
_entity_poly.entity_id
_entity_poly.type
_entity_poly.pdbx_seq_one_letter_code
_entity_poly.pdbx_strand_id
1 'polypeptide(L)'
;MLAPQKDSAADCPFSSSATPKKCSPWFLLLMPIGVGLVLGLVITIFRTLQEVDTRSIYLGLDGMRFPLAMLGITCVVAIALAVWIRPKVKTVAVLTAAFLLVGFAFYRTVRIESFYGNMIPRLAWRWSPSAEQQIATYLTSASSSSKKLNESNSMFNETARDFPGFLGPNRDAKVSGVELATNWDQQPPKLLWRHPVGLGWSSFAVVGDAAVNLEQRGESECVVCYALKTGDELWSHAEPCRFEDEHGDGPRSTPTIHAGKVISMGANGMLTCLELATGKLIWKRETLSNPEQQNLLWGMSGSPLVVDGKVFVTPGAGEGSSAISYSLETGDEVWRSGDDRAAYSSPIQSQICDQRQLLSFNGAGLRAYAMDGTQLWLQPWLTQGESQRVNVAQPVVLASDADAAANATRVLISSGYDNGTALLEIKRDGEQFSVTEVWLSKHLKSKMSNFVVHDHHIYGLDNGILTCLDLNDGQRRWKRGRYGHGQMLLVGDKLLIQAETGEVVLVAAKPDGHEELGKFNALFSKTWNNLALAGNILVVRNDREAAAFELPTNE
;
A
#
# COMPACT_ATOMS: atom_id res chain seq x y z
N MET A 1 99.40 25.29 -13.27
CA MET A 1 100.39 24.23 -13.17
C MET A 1 99.62 22.90 -13.22
N LEU A 2 99.62 22.31 -14.37
CA LEU A 2 100.08 20.98 -14.67
C LEU A 2 99.19 19.81 -14.11
N ALA A 3 98.61 19.22 -15.08
CA ALA A 3 98.05 17.84 -15.19
C ALA A 3 99.09 16.76 -14.74
N PRO A 4 98.88 15.45 -14.78
CA PRO A 4 98.12 14.72 -15.81
C PRO A 4 97.26 13.50 -15.31
N GLN A 5 96.30 13.14 -16.15
CA GLN A 5 96.00 11.87 -16.81
C GLN A 5 96.42 10.54 -16.16
N LYS A 6 95.45 9.63 -16.05
CA LYS A 6 95.56 8.26 -16.64
C LYS A 6 94.24 7.51 -16.76
N ASP A 7 94.06 7.00 -17.96
CA ASP A 7 93.06 6.08 -18.43
C ASP A 7 93.09 4.73 -17.71
N SER A 8 91.95 4.06 -17.60
CA SER A 8 91.86 2.66 -18.04
C SER A 8 90.39 2.17 -18.09
N ALA A 9 90.23 1.43 -19.09
CA ALA A 9 89.03 0.88 -19.71
C ALA A 9 88.21 -0.15 -18.90
N ALA A 10 86.96 -0.24 -19.37
CA ALA A 10 86.14 -1.42 -19.52
C ALA A 10 85.84 -2.27 -18.28
N ASP A 11 84.53 -2.28 -17.92
CA ASP A 11 83.77 -3.52 -17.96
C ASP A 11 82.29 -3.24 -17.73
N CYS A 12 81.47 -3.48 -18.72
CA CYS A 12 80.04 -3.80 -18.54
C CYS A 12 79.88 -5.17 -17.94
N PRO A 13 78.94 -5.33 -17.01
CA PRO A 13 77.99 -6.41 -17.21
C PRO A 13 76.54 -5.97 -17.04
N PHE A 14 75.82 -6.07 -18.11
CA PHE A 14 74.36 -6.24 -18.06
C PHE A 14 74.04 -7.53 -17.33
N SER A 15 73.42 -7.41 -16.15
CA SER A 15 72.56 -8.44 -15.57
C SER A 15 71.50 -7.80 -14.67
N SER A 16 70.47 -7.27 -15.27
CA SER A 16 69.27 -6.94 -14.56
C SER A 16 68.34 -8.16 -14.59
N SER A 17 68.42 -9.00 -13.60
CA SER A 17 67.36 -9.93 -13.28
C SER A 17 66.22 -9.14 -12.57
N ALA A 18 65.36 -8.51 -13.35
CA ALA A 18 64.08 -8.03 -12.86
C ALA A 18 63.22 -9.24 -12.57
N THR A 19 63.15 -9.63 -11.32
CA THR A 19 62.14 -10.58 -10.85
C THR A 19 60.75 -9.99 -11.10
N PRO A 20 59.82 -10.70 -11.80
CA PRO A 20 58.48 -10.17 -12.00
C PRO A 20 57.80 -9.97 -10.63
N LYS A 21 57.36 -8.75 -10.32
CA LYS A 21 56.56 -8.47 -9.12
C LYS A 21 55.38 -9.41 -9.13
N LYS A 22 55.29 -10.29 -8.14
CA LYS A 22 54.14 -11.16 -7.90
C LYS A 22 52.92 -10.28 -7.66
N CYS A 23 52.00 -10.20 -8.64
CA CYS A 23 50.68 -9.59 -8.39
C CYS A 23 50.01 -10.31 -7.21
N SER A 24 49.51 -9.55 -6.27
CA SER A 24 48.78 -10.06 -5.10
C SER A 24 47.62 -10.95 -5.56
N PRO A 25 47.40 -12.14 -4.99
CA PRO A 25 46.27 -13.01 -5.33
C PRO A 25 44.90 -12.30 -5.12
N TRP A 26 44.85 -11.31 -4.25
CA TRP A 26 43.67 -10.44 -4.03
C TRP A 26 43.32 -9.60 -5.25
N PHE A 27 44.29 -9.20 -6.06
CA PHE A 27 44.04 -8.42 -7.28
C PHE A 27 43.26 -9.23 -8.32
N LEU A 28 43.58 -10.53 -8.43
CA LEU A 28 42.87 -11.44 -9.34
C LEU A 28 41.46 -11.82 -8.85
N LEU A 29 41.20 -11.73 -7.55
CA LEU A 29 39.90 -11.98 -6.96
C LEU A 29 38.98 -10.75 -7.09
N LEU A 30 39.54 -9.55 -6.96
CA LEU A 30 38.79 -8.29 -7.04
C LEU A 30 38.53 -7.82 -8.48
N MET A 31 39.34 -8.28 -9.44
CA MET A 31 39.22 -7.88 -10.85
C MET A 31 37.85 -8.26 -11.46
N PRO A 32 37.30 -9.49 -11.30
CA PRO A 32 35.97 -9.80 -11.84
C PRO A 32 34.86 -9.00 -11.17
N ILE A 33 34.98 -8.73 -9.86
CA ILE A 33 34.04 -7.89 -9.13
C ILE A 33 34.09 -6.46 -9.66
N GLY A 34 35.29 -5.92 -9.85
CA GLY A 34 35.49 -4.58 -10.42
C GLY A 34 34.94 -4.47 -11.84
N VAL A 35 35.21 -5.44 -12.71
CA VAL A 35 34.69 -5.48 -14.08
C VAL A 35 33.17 -5.62 -14.08
N GLY A 36 32.59 -6.49 -13.23
CA GLY A 36 31.14 -6.63 -13.09
C GLY A 36 30.46 -5.37 -12.59
N LEU A 37 31.05 -4.68 -11.62
CA LEU A 37 30.54 -3.38 -11.12
C LEU A 37 30.62 -2.29 -12.19
N VAL A 38 31.71 -2.23 -12.95
CA VAL A 38 31.86 -1.26 -14.06
C VAL A 38 30.86 -1.55 -15.18
N LEU A 39 30.67 -2.81 -15.57
CA LEU A 39 29.67 -3.19 -16.56
C LEU A 39 28.23 -2.88 -16.06
N GLY A 40 27.94 -3.19 -14.80
CA GLY A 40 26.66 -2.87 -14.17
C GLY A 40 26.40 -1.37 -14.16
N LEU A 41 27.42 -0.55 -13.81
CA LEU A 41 27.34 0.90 -13.83
C LEU A 41 27.13 1.44 -15.25
N VAL A 42 27.88 0.91 -16.24
CA VAL A 42 27.73 1.31 -17.65
C VAL A 42 26.34 0.97 -18.18
N ILE A 43 25.82 -0.21 -17.87
CA ILE A 43 24.46 -0.60 -18.26
C ILE A 43 23.41 0.31 -17.59
N THR A 44 23.61 0.63 -16.32
CA THR A 44 22.72 1.55 -15.58
C THR A 44 22.77 2.95 -16.17
N ILE A 45 23.97 3.49 -16.45
CA ILE A 45 24.16 4.79 -17.12
C ILE A 45 23.54 4.78 -18.52
N PHE A 46 23.74 3.72 -19.31
CA PHE A 46 23.18 3.61 -20.65
C PHE A 46 21.64 3.57 -20.63
N ARG A 47 21.04 2.95 -19.60
CA ARG A 47 19.58 2.93 -19.37
C ARG A 47 19.03 4.29 -18.94
N THR A 48 19.77 5.04 -18.11
CA THR A 48 19.37 6.40 -17.71
C THR A 48 19.54 7.44 -18.82
N LEU A 49 20.41 7.19 -19.78
CA LEU A 49 20.62 8.09 -20.93
C LEU A 49 19.71 7.80 -22.13
N GLN A 50 19.11 6.60 -22.23
CA GLN A 50 18.00 6.38 -23.14
C GLN A 50 16.75 6.86 -22.41
N GLU A 51 16.00 7.76 -23.01
CA GLU A 51 14.61 8.10 -22.61
C GLU A 51 13.74 6.83 -22.75
N VAL A 52 13.87 5.95 -21.78
CA VAL A 52 13.07 4.76 -21.67
C VAL A 52 11.80 5.17 -20.96
N ASP A 53 10.67 4.96 -21.61
CA ASP A 53 9.33 5.03 -21.03
C ASP A 53 9.36 4.50 -19.60
N THR A 54 8.90 5.29 -18.64
CA THR A 54 8.97 4.99 -17.20
C THR A 54 8.36 3.63 -16.83
N ARG A 55 7.49 3.07 -17.66
CA ARG A 55 6.97 1.71 -17.55
C ARG A 55 8.03 0.63 -17.75
N SER A 56 9.12 0.91 -18.47
CA SER A 56 10.20 -0.06 -18.72
C SER A 56 11.32 -0.02 -17.68
N ILE A 57 11.39 0.98 -16.82
CA ILE A 57 12.34 1.04 -15.69
C ILE A 57 11.98 0.00 -14.63
N TYR A 58 10.70 -0.34 -14.51
CA TYR A 58 10.19 -1.44 -13.69
C TYR A 58 10.16 -2.78 -14.44
N LEU A 59 11.18 -3.03 -15.24
CA LEU A 59 11.48 -4.41 -15.64
C LEU A 59 11.82 -5.15 -14.35
N GLY A 60 10.81 -5.77 -13.78
CA GLY A 60 10.90 -6.62 -12.61
C GLY A 60 12.08 -7.59 -12.71
N LEU A 61 12.14 -8.64 -11.96
CA LEU A 61 13.22 -9.64 -11.94
C LEU A 61 13.85 -9.97 -13.30
N ASP A 62 13.15 -9.79 -14.42
CA ASP A 62 13.67 -9.96 -15.78
C ASP A 62 14.72 -8.91 -16.15
N GLY A 63 14.60 -7.69 -15.67
CA GLY A 63 15.63 -6.67 -15.83
C GLY A 63 16.92 -6.94 -15.04
N MET A 64 16.83 -7.67 -13.92
CA MET A 64 17.98 -8.12 -13.15
C MET A 64 18.59 -9.42 -13.67
N ARG A 65 17.85 -10.25 -14.41
CA ARG A 65 18.35 -11.52 -14.97
C ARG A 65 19.52 -11.32 -15.90
N PHE A 66 19.47 -10.33 -16.76
CA PHE A 66 20.54 -10.05 -17.72
C PHE A 66 21.84 -9.57 -17.04
N PRO A 67 21.84 -8.57 -16.14
CA PRO A 67 23.02 -8.19 -15.37
C PRO A 67 23.60 -9.34 -14.52
N LEU A 68 22.74 -10.13 -13.86
CA LEU A 68 23.18 -11.28 -13.07
C LEU A 68 23.78 -12.40 -13.92
N ALA A 69 23.20 -12.67 -15.10
CA ALA A 69 23.76 -13.62 -16.05
C ALA A 69 25.12 -13.16 -16.60
N MET A 70 25.24 -11.87 -16.96
CA MET A 70 26.51 -11.28 -17.40
C MET A 70 27.58 -11.29 -16.32
N LEU A 71 27.21 -10.99 -15.07
CA LEU A 71 28.11 -11.11 -13.92
C LEU A 71 28.57 -12.56 -13.74
N GLY A 72 27.67 -13.52 -13.84
CA GLY A 72 27.97 -14.94 -13.78
C GLY A 72 28.96 -15.39 -14.88
N ILE A 73 28.70 -15.00 -16.14
CA ILE A 73 29.59 -15.31 -17.27
C ILE A 73 30.96 -14.65 -17.06
N THR A 74 31.02 -13.41 -16.66
CA THR A 74 32.28 -12.69 -16.41
C THR A 74 33.09 -13.38 -15.30
N CYS A 75 32.42 -13.80 -14.22
CA CYS A 75 33.08 -14.57 -13.14
C CYS A 75 33.61 -15.90 -13.64
N VAL A 76 32.87 -16.66 -14.44
CA VAL A 76 33.32 -17.95 -15.00
C VAL A 76 34.55 -17.78 -15.91
N VAL A 77 34.53 -16.78 -16.79
CA VAL A 77 35.67 -16.47 -17.68
C VAL A 77 36.89 -16.04 -16.86
N ALA A 78 36.72 -15.18 -15.86
CA ALA A 78 37.82 -14.73 -15.00
C ALA A 78 38.42 -15.88 -14.18
N ILE A 79 37.60 -16.83 -13.70
CA ILE A 79 38.04 -18.04 -13.00
C ILE A 79 38.84 -18.94 -13.94
N ALA A 80 38.35 -19.19 -15.16
CA ALA A 80 39.02 -20.01 -16.16
C ALA A 80 40.40 -19.45 -16.50
N LEU A 81 40.50 -18.12 -16.72
CA LEU A 81 41.76 -17.41 -16.94
C LEU A 81 42.73 -17.51 -15.75
N ALA A 82 42.20 -17.33 -14.52
CA ALA A 82 43.01 -17.40 -13.30
C ALA A 82 43.57 -18.82 -13.05
N VAL A 83 42.79 -19.85 -13.34
CA VAL A 83 43.22 -21.26 -13.25
C VAL A 83 44.28 -21.57 -14.29
N TRP A 84 44.14 -21.07 -15.52
CA TRP A 84 45.09 -21.29 -16.61
C TRP A 84 46.44 -20.58 -16.36
N ILE A 85 46.43 -19.36 -15.81
CA ILE A 85 47.66 -18.58 -15.59
C ILE A 85 48.43 -19.01 -14.33
N ARG A 86 47.74 -19.52 -13.28
CA ARG A 86 48.40 -19.88 -12.01
C ARG A 86 47.74 -21.09 -11.32
N PRO A 87 48.38 -22.27 -11.35
CA PRO A 87 47.83 -23.48 -10.72
C PRO A 87 47.64 -23.41 -9.20
N LYS A 88 48.26 -22.44 -8.49
CA LYS A 88 48.05 -22.21 -7.05
C LYS A 88 46.72 -21.47 -6.72
N VAL A 89 45.97 -21.04 -7.73
CA VAL A 89 44.65 -20.34 -7.58
C VAL A 89 43.48 -21.34 -7.60
N LYS A 90 43.75 -22.65 -7.71
CA LYS A 90 42.72 -23.71 -7.79
C LYS A 90 41.70 -23.64 -6.64
N THR A 91 42.15 -23.38 -5.40
CA THR A 91 41.26 -23.32 -4.24
C THR A 91 40.26 -22.14 -4.35
N VAL A 92 40.74 -20.98 -4.79
CA VAL A 92 39.90 -19.80 -4.98
C VAL A 92 38.88 -20.05 -6.10
N ALA A 93 39.32 -20.66 -7.21
CA ALA A 93 38.45 -21.01 -8.33
C ALA A 93 37.35 -22.01 -7.91
N VAL A 94 37.70 -23.02 -7.11
CA VAL A 94 36.76 -24.01 -6.58
C VAL A 94 35.74 -23.34 -5.65
N LEU A 95 36.18 -22.47 -4.72
CA LEU A 95 35.26 -21.75 -3.82
C LEU A 95 34.32 -20.84 -4.59
N THR A 96 34.82 -20.11 -5.61
CA THR A 96 33.99 -19.26 -6.45
C THR A 96 33.01 -20.08 -7.29
N ALA A 97 33.42 -21.19 -7.85
CA ALA A 97 32.53 -22.11 -8.58
C ALA A 97 31.44 -22.68 -7.63
N ALA A 98 31.80 -23.06 -6.41
CA ALA A 98 30.85 -23.53 -5.40
C ALA A 98 29.85 -22.42 -5.03
N PHE A 99 30.32 -21.19 -4.85
CA PHE A 99 29.43 -20.03 -4.57
C PHE A 99 28.45 -19.78 -5.73
N LEU A 100 28.93 -19.82 -6.97
CA LEU A 100 28.08 -19.67 -8.16
C LEU A 100 27.05 -20.81 -8.29
N LEU A 101 27.45 -22.05 -7.97
CA LEU A 101 26.54 -23.18 -7.96
C LEU A 101 25.46 -23.03 -6.88
N VAL A 102 25.84 -22.61 -5.68
CA VAL A 102 24.87 -22.32 -4.60
C VAL A 102 23.93 -21.19 -5.01
N GLY A 103 24.46 -20.10 -5.58
CA GLY A 103 23.67 -18.99 -6.11
C GLY A 103 22.71 -19.44 -7.22
N PHE A 104 23.17 -20.27 -8.15
CA PHE A 104 22.35 -20.86 -9.20
C PHE A 104 21.28 -21.81 -8.63
N ALA A 105 21.64 -22.66 -7.67
CA ALA A 105 20.69 -23.54 -6.98
C ALA A 105 19.62 -22.70 -6.25
N PHE A 106 20.02 -21.65 -5.53
CA PHE A 106 19.11 -20.73 -4.89
C PHE A 106 18.17 -20.06 -5.91
N TYR A 107 18.70 -19.51 -7.00
CA TYR A 107 17.92 -18.93 -8.09
C TYR A 107 16.91 -19.93 -8.70
N ARG A 108 17.30 -21.20 -8.86
CA ARG A 108 16.43 -22.25 -9.41
C ARG A 108 15.35 -22.71 -8.43
N THR A 109 15.57 -22.58 -7.14
CA THR A 109 14.67 -23.10 -6.10
C THR A 109 13.80 -22.05 -5.47
N VAL A 110 14.25 -20.79 -5.42
CA VAL A 110 13.54 -19.68 -4.76
C VAL A 110 13.01 -18.71 -5.81
N ARG A 111 11.82 -18.15 -5.55
CA ARG A 111 11.25 -17.01 -6.28
C ARG A 111 11.02 -15.85 -5.31
N ILE A 112 11.12 -14.63 -5.80
CA ILE A 112 10.61 -13.46 -5.11
C ILE A 112 9.13 -13.36 -5.45
N GLU A 113 8.27 -13.34 -4.46
CA GLU A 113 6.82 -13.20 -4.65
C GLU A 113 6.38 -11.73 -4.63
N SER A 114 6.96 -10.92 -3.76
CA SER A 114 6.64 -9.51 -3.62
C SER A 114 7.68 -8.82 -2.72
N PHE A 115 7.51 -7.53 -2.48
CA PHE A 115 8.33 -6.77 -1.54
C PHE A 115 7.48 -6.23 -0.40
N TYR A 116 8.05 -6.16 0.80
CA TYR A 116 7.50 -5.37 1.91
C TYR A 116 7.70 -3.87 1.64
N GLY A 117 7.00 -3.02 2.36
CA GLY A 117 7.09 -1.56 2.18
C GLY A 117 8.47 -0.95 2.44
N ASN A 118 9.38 -1.68 3.10
CA ASN A 118 10.79 -1.36 3.29
C ASN A 118 11.72 -2.00 2.24
N MET A 119 11.16 -2.50 1.13
CA MET A 119 11.87 -3.15 0.01
C MET A 119 12.58 -4.46 0.36
N ILE A 120 12.26 -5.09 1.49
CA ILE A 120 12.74 -6.45 1.79
C ILE A 120 11.95 -7.43 0.93
N PRO A 121 12.62 -8.31 0.15
CA PRO A 121 11.94 -9.28 -0.69
C PRO A 121 11.28 -10.38 0.14
N ARG A 122 10.06 -10.73 -0.23
CA ARG A 122 9.38 -11.91 0.25
C ARG A 122 9.73 -13.09 -0.65
N LEU A 123 10.33 -14.12 -0.06
CA LEU A 123 10.82 -15.30 -0.77
C LEU A 123 9.85 -16.48 -0.61
N ALA A 124 9.67 -17.23 -1.68
CA ALA A 124 8.95 -18.51 -1.68
C ALA A 124 9.68 -19.55 -2.51
N TRP A 125 9.40 -20.82 -2.24
CA TRP A 125 9.89 -21.89 -3.07
C TRP A 125 9.18 -21.90 -4.42
N ARG A 126 9.87 -22.15 -5.52
CA ARG A 126 9.28 -22.19 -6.87
C ARG A 126 8.21 -23.27 -7.04
N TRP A 127 8.25 -24.32 -6.23
CA TRP A 127 7.26 -25.41 -6.22
C TRP A 127 6.10 -25.19 -5.25
N SER A 128 6.15 -24.14 -4.41
CA SER A 128 4.99 -23.78 -3.58
C SER A 128 3.88 -23.20 -4.46
N PRO A 129 2.60 -23.52 -4.19
CA PRO A 129 1.49 -22.94 -4.92
C PRO A 129 1.52 -21.41 -4.85
N SER A 130 1.23 -20.74 -5.96
CA SER A 130 0.99 -19.29 -5.95
C SER A 130 -0.34 -18.96 -5.25
N ALA A 131 -0.56 -17.69 -4.89
CA ALA A 131 -1.84 -17.27 -4.32
C ALA A 131 -2.99 -17.56 -5.29
N GLU A 132 -2.80 -17.33 -6.60
CA GLU A 132 -3.79 -17.67 -7.63
C GLU A 132 -4.10 -19.17 -7.70
N GLN A 133 -3.08 -20.03 -7.57
CA GLN A 133 -3.30 -21.47 -7.52
C GLN A 133 -4.04 -21.91 -6.26
N GLN A 134 -3.76 -21.25 -5.12
CA GLN A 134 -4.45 -21.53 -3.85
C GLN A 134 -5.93 -21.19 -3.93
N ILE A 135 -6.28 -19.99 -4.43
CA ILE A 135 -7.70 -19.61 -4.59
C ILE A 135 -8.41 -20.49 -5.62
N ALA A 136 -7.79 -20.79 -6.76
CA ALA A 136 -8.39 -21.68 -7.76
C ALA A 136 -8.70 -23.08 -7.20
N THR A 137 -7.77 -23.62 -6.41
CA THR A 137 -7.95 -24.92 -5.73
C THR A 137 -9.08 -24.84 -4.69
N TYR A 138 -9.11 -23.76 -3.90
CA TYR A 138 -10.17 -23.54 -2.90
C TYR A 138 -11.54 -23.44 -3.56
N LEU A 139 -11.72 -22.62 -4.60
CA LEU A 139 -12.99 -22.45 -5.30
C LEU A 139 -13.49 -23.77 -5.92
N THR A 140 -12.58 -24.59 -6.46
CA THR A 140 -12.94 -25.91 -7.00
C THR A 140 -13.46 -26.85 -5.91
N SER A 141 -12.84 -26.83 -4.73
CA SER A 141 -13.27 -27.64 -3.58
C SER A 141 -14.57 -27.13 -2.95
N ALA A 142 -14.73 -25.81 -2.84
CA ALA A 142 -15.92 -25.17 -2.28
C ALA A 142 -17.17 -25.39 -3.15
N SER A 143 -17.03 -25.30 -4.49
CA SER A 143 -18.13 -25.54 -5.43
C SER A 143 -18.69 -26.98 -5.34
N SER A 144 -17.87 -27.95 -4.96
CA SER A 144 -18.32 -29.34 -4.72
C SER A 144 -19.07 -29.51 -3.40
N SER A 145 -18.96 -28.53 -2.48
CA SER A 145 -19.56 -28.59 -1.13
C SER A 145 -20.71 -27.59 -0.94
N SER A 146 -21.12 -26.87 -1.99
CA SER A 146 -22.12 -25.81 -1.87
C SER A 146 -23.47 -26.35 -1.37
N LYS A 147 -23.69 -26.21 -0.05
CA LYS A 147 -25.03 -26.17 0.50
C LYS A 147 -25.71 -24.93 -0.03
N LYS A 148 -26.85 -25.07 -0.72
CA LYS A 148 -27.76 -23.94 -0.94
C LYS A 148 -28.08 -23.35 0.43
N LEU A 149 -27.46 -22.22 0.74
CA LEU A 149 -27.85 -21.40 1.88
C LEU A 149 -29.31 -20.98 1.62
N ASN A 150 -30.21 -21.32 2.54
CA ASN A 150 -31.54 -20.72 2.56
C ASN A 150 -31.32 -19.24 2.93
N GLU A 151 -31.20 -18.40 1.91
CA GLU A 151 -31.01 -16.97 2.05
C GLU A 151 -32.21 -16.35 2.75
N SER A 152 -32.04 -16.09 4.05
CA SER A 152 -32.98 -15.24 4.77
C SER A 152 -32.64 -13.79 4.37
N ASN A 153 -33.60 -13.04 3.83
CA ASN A 153 -33.42 -11.60 3.52
C ASN A 153 -32.90 -10.79 4.73
N SER A 154 -33.02 -11.33 5.94
CA SER A 154 -32.51 -10.70 7.17
C SER A 154 -30.96 -10.60 7.23
N MET A 155 -30.22 -11.38 6.43
CA MET A 155 -28.74 -11.32 6.39
C MET A 155 -28.22 -9.99 5.87
N PHE A 156 -29.00 -9.26 5.08
CA PHE A 156 -28.61 -8.02 4.42
C PHE A 156 -29.20 -6.75 5.08
N ASN A 157 -29.80 -6.91 6.27
CA ASN A 157 -30.37 -5.78 6.99
C ASN A 157 -29.29 -4.93 7.65
N GLU A 158 -29.35 -3.63 7.42
CA GLU A 158 -28.47 -2.65 8.06
C GLU A 158 -28.66 -2.65 9.58
N THR A 159 -27.55 -2.55 10.30
CA THR A 159 -27.51 -2.50 11.76
C THR A 159 -26.61 -1.34 12.23
N ALA A 160 -26.75 -0.92 13.48
CA ALA A 160 -25.87 0.07 14.08
C ALA A 160 -24.42 -0.43 14.27
N ARG A 161 -24.15 -1.72 14.01
CA ARG A 161 -22.82 -2.36 14.17
C ARG A 161 -22.11 -2.59 12.85
N ASP A 162 -22.67 -2.10 11.74
CA ASP A 162 -22.13 -2.29 10.41
C ASP A 162 -20.85 -1.49 10.17
N PHE A 163 -20.06 -1.98 9.22
CA PHE A 163 -18.86 -1.34 8.71
C PHE A 163 -18.98 -1.17 7.18
N PRO A 164 -19.86 -0.26 6.69
CA PRO A 164 -20.40 -0.33 5.33
C PRO A 164 -19.44 0.14 4.23
N GLY A 165 -18.20 0.50 4.57
CA GLY A 165 -17.22 0.96 3.59
C GLY A 165 -15.87 1.28 4.19
N PHE A 166 -15.05 1.95 3.39
CA PHE A 166 -13.69 2.31 3.74
C PHE A 166 -13.63 3.14 5.03
N LEU A 167 -12.88 2.66 6.03
CA LEU A 167 -12.71 3.26 7.36
C LEU A 167 -13.99 3.39 8.19
N GLY A 168 -15.01 2.58 7.88
CA GLY A 168 -16.23 2.49 8.68
C GLY A 168 -17.34 3.47 8.29
N PRO A 169 -18.40 3.55 9.11
CA PRO A 169 -19.63 4.25 8.76
C PRO A 169 -19.43 5.76 8.50
N ASN A 170 -18.53 6.40 9.25
CA ASN A 170 -18.21 7.81 9.10
C ASN A 170 -16.96 8.08 8.26
N ARG A 171 -16.30 7.04 7.76
CA ARG A 171 -15.02 7.10 7.03
C ARG A 171 -13.89 7.79 7.81
N ASP A 172 -13.89 7.68 9.14
CA ASP A 172 -12.98 8.37 10.06
C ASP A 172 -12.05 7.41 10.83
N ALA A 173 -12.09 6.12 10.48
CA ALA A 173 -11.38 5.04 11.16
C ALA A 173 -11.74 4.90 12.65
N LYS A 174 -12.94 5.30 13.05
CA LYS A 174 -13.45 5.19 14.42
C LYS A 174 -14.62 4.22 14.48
N VAL A 175 -14.59 3.35 15.47
CA VAL A 175 -15.67 2.41 15.78
C VAL A 175 -16.18 2.69 17.18
N SER A 176 -17.46 2.95 17.29
CA SER A 176 -18.16 3.19 18.56
C SER A 176 -19.13 2.07 18.89
N GLY A 177 -19.56 2.00 20.15
CA GLY A 177 -20.54 1.01 20.60
C GLY A 177 -19.96 -0.39 20.81
N VAL A 178 -18.62 -0.55 20.81
CA VAL A 178 -17.91 -1.78 21.14
C VAL A 178 -16.84 -1.47 22.16
N GLU A 179 -16.78 -2.21 23.24
CA GLU A 179 -15.73 -2.12 24.24
C GLU A 179 -14.90 -3.41 24.24
N LEU A 180 -13.73 -3.36 23.62
CA LEU A 180 -12.83 -4.52 23.51
C LEU A 180 -12.18 -4.82 24.85
N ALA A 181 -12.21 -6.09 25.26
CA ALA A 181 -11.44 -6.58 26.40
C ALA A 181 -9.94 -6.53 26.09
N THR A 182 -9.13 -6.37 27.13
CA THR A 182 -7.65 -6.22 27.02
C THR A 182 -6.88 -7.47 27.42
N ASN A 183 -7.56 -8.47 28.00
CA ASN A 183 -6.96 -9.69 28.53
C ASN A 183 -6.89 -10.82 27.49
N TRP A 184 -6.40 -10.53 26.28
CA TRP A 184 -6.36 -11.49 25.17
C TRP A 184 -5.51 -12.75 25.44
N ASP A 185 -4.59 -12.69 26.40
CA ASP A 185 -3.86 -13.88 26.86
C ASP A 185 -4.76 -14.87 27.60
N GLN A 186 -5.82 -14.40 28.27
CA GLN A 186 -6.79 -15.22 29.00
C GLN A 186 -8.05 -15.50 28.18
N GLN A 187 -8.46 -14.54 27.37
CA GLN A 187 -9.61 -14.60 26.47
C GLN A 187 -9.15 -14.24 25.05
N PRO A 188 -8.51 -15.18 24.34
CA PRO A 188 -7.99 -14.89 23.01
C PRO A 188 -9.11 -14.66 22.01
N PRO A 189 -8.89 -13.81 20.99
CA PRO A 189 -9.79 -13.68 19.85
C PRO A 189 -10.10 -15.04 19.22
N LYS A 190 -11.38 -15.32 19.03
CA LYS A 190 -11.85 -16.59 18.50
C LYS A 190 -11.89 -16.57 16.98
N LEU A 191 -11.11 -17.43 16.32
CA LEU A 191 -11.19 -17.62 14.87
C LEU A 191 -12.57 -18.19 14.49
N LEU A 192 -13.30 -17.48 13.62
CA LEU A 192 -14.54 -17.94 13.02
C LEU A 192 -14.26 -18.74 11.75
N TRP A 193 -13.51 -18.15 10.83
CA TRP A 193 -13.08 -18.79 9.59
C TRP A 193 -11.77 -18.18 9.06
N ARG A 194 -11.09 -18.95 8.20
CA ARG A 194 -9.94 -18.53 7.40
C ARG A 194 -9.90 -19.34 6.11
N HIS A 195 -9.73 -18.68 4.98
CA HIS A 195 -9.55 -19.34 3.69
C HIS A 195 -8.77 -18.45 2.69
N PRO A 196 -8.27 -19.03 1.60
CA PRO A 196 -7.70 -18.26 0.50
C PRO A 196 -8.74 -17.32 -0.12
N VAL A 197 -8.28 -16.14 -0.57
CA VAL A 197 -9.05 -15.17 -1.35
C VAL A 197 -8.23 -14.75 -2.58
N GLY A 198 -8.89 -14.14 -3.56
CA GLY A 198 -8.21 -13.59 -4.73
C GLY A 198 -7.24 -12.47 -4.36
N LEU A 199 -6.32 -12.16 -5.28
CA LEU A 199 -5.30 -11.12 -5.07
C LEU A 199 -5.97 -9.75 -4.87
N GLY A 200 -5.28 -8.82 -4.21
CA GLY A 200 -5.74 -7.45 -4.06
C GLY A 200 -5.55 -6.85 -2.68
N TRP A 201 -5.71 -5.53 -2.65
CA TRP A 201 -5.51 -4.70 -1.45
C TRP A 201 -6.82 -4.06 -0.95
N SER A 202 -7.96 -4.42 -1.53
CA SER A 202 -9.29 -4.07 -1.05
C SER A 202 -9.50 -4.51 0.39
N SER A 203 -10.25 -3.73 1.19
CA SER A 203 -10.76 -4.17 2.48
C SER A 203 -12.18 -4.70 2.34
N PHE A 204 -12.75 -5.17 3.46
CA PHE A 204 -14.16 -5.55 3.52
C PHE A 204 -15.05 -4.36 3.86
N ALA A 205 -16.22 -4.33 3.24
CA ALA A 205 -17.39 -3.61 3.70
C ALA A 205 -18.38 -4.62 4.27
N VAL A 206 -18.98 -4.32 5.43
CA VAL A 206 -19.85 -5.26 6.14
C VAL A 206 -21.17 -4.61 6.46
N VAL A 207 -22.28 -5.28 6.07
CA VAL A 207 -23.65 -4.89 6.43
C VAL A 207 -24.42 -6.16 6.82
N GLY A 208 -25.00 -6.17 8.00
CA GLY A 208 -25.62 -7.36 8.55
C GLY A 208 -24.64 -8.53 8.65
N ASP A 209 -24.97 -9.65 8.04
CA ASP A 209 -24.09 -10.83 7.93
C ASP A 209 -23.37 -10.92 6.55
N ALA A 210 -23.39 -9.86 5.73
CA ALA A 210 -22.71 -9.81 4.44
C ALA A 210 -21.38 -9.06 4.54
N ALA A 211 -20.29 -9.68 4.10
CA ALA A 211 -18.96 -9.10 4.01
C ALA A 211 -18.51 -9.06 2.55
N VAL A 212 -18.35 -7.87 1.98
CA VAL A 212 -18.06 -7.66 0.55
C VAL A 212 -16.66 -7.07 0.36
N ASN A 213 -15.90 -7.61 -0.59
CA ASN A 213 -14.62 -7.06 -1.00
C ASN A 213 -14.41 -7.17 -2.52
N LEU A 214 -13.28 -6.65 -3.02
CA LEU A 214 -12.83 -6.82 -4.39
C LEU A 214 -11.60 -7.74 -4.43
N GLU A 215 -11.56 -8.59 -5.45
CA GLU A 215 -10.50 -9.58 -5.64
C GLU A 215 -10.12 -9.72 -7.11
N GLN A 216 -8.84 -9.96 -7.39
CA GLN A 216 -8.40 -10.45 -8.70
C GLN A 216 -8.46 -11.97 -8.72
N ARG A 217 -9.22 -12.55 -9.63
CA ARG A 217 -9.32 -13.99 -9.88
C ARG A 217 -8.98 -14.29 -11.34
N GLY A 218 -7.75 -14.68 -11.62
CA GLY A 218 -7.26 -14.83 -12.98
C GLY A 218 -7.37 -13.50 -13.76
N GLU A 219 -8.02 -13.53 -14.91
CA GLU A 219 -8.19 -12.38 -15.82
C GLU A 219 -9.36 -11.45 -15.43
N SER A 220 -9.96 -11.62 -14.25
CA SER A 220 -11.12 -10.84 -13.84
C SER A 220 -10.95 -10.21 -12.48
N GLU A 221 -11.37 -8.96 -12.33
CA GLU A 221 -11.70 -8.37 -11.04
C GLU A 221 -13.10 -8.79 -10.62
N CYS A 222 -13.21 -9.30 -9.39
CA CYS A 222 -14.45 -9.81 -8.83
C CYS A 222 -14.87 -8.99 -7.62
N VAL A 223 -16.13 -8.58 -7.58
CA VAL A 223 -16.79 -8.17 -6.33
C VAL A 223 -17.35 -9.43 -5.70
N VAL A 224 -16.94 -9.74 -4.48
CA VAL A 224 -17.29 -11.00 -3.81
C VAL A 224 -17.96 -10.72 -2.48
N CYS A 225 -19.08 -11.38 -2.24
CA CYS A 225 -19.78 -11.35 -0.96
C CYS A 225 -19.60 -12.68 -0.24
N TYR A 226 -19.18 -12.60 1.00
CA TYR A 226 -19.05 -13.72 1.92
C TYR A 226 -20.04 -13.60 3.08
N ALA A 227 -20.47 -14.70 3.62
CA ALA A 227 -21.17 -14.73 4.91
C ALA A 227 -20.18 -14.36 6.04
N LEU A 228 -20.47 -13.31 6.78
CA LEU A 228 -19.58 -12.74 7.80
C LEU A 228 -19.09 -13.77 8.83
N LYS A 229 -19.99 -14.67 9.28
CA LYS A 229 -19.71 -15.60 10.37
C LYS A 229 -19.11 -16.93 9.92
N THR A 230 -19.28 -17.32 8.63
CA THR A 230 -18.84 -18.63 8.13
C THR A 230 -17.78 -18.54 7.05
N GLY A 231 -17.65 -17.40 6.37
CA GLY A 231 -16.76 -17.22 5.23
C GLY A 231 -17.23 -17.90 3.94
N ASP A 232 -18.44 -18.44 3.92
CA ASP A 232 -19.01 -19.03 2.70
C ASP A 232 -19.26 -17.94 1.67
N GLU A 233 -18.87 -18.19 0.41
CA GLU A 233 -19.17 -17.28 -0.70
C GLU A 233 -20.66 -17.32 -1.00
N LEU A 234 -21.32 -16.16 -0.88
CA LEU A 234 -22.76 -16.00 -1.17
C LEU A 234 -22.97 -15.75 -2.66
N TRP A 235 -22.18 -14.85 -3.23
CA TRP A 235 -22.16 -14.53 -4.65
C TRP A 235 -20.84 -13.87 -5.05
N SER A 236 -20.55 -13.89 -6.37
CA SER A 236 -19.48 -13.13 -6.97
C SER A 236 -19.92 -12.54 -8.31
N HIS A 237 -19.50 -11.31 -8.58
CA HIS A 237 -19.67 -10.60 -9.85
C HIS A 237 -18.30 -10.32 -10.46
N ALA A 238 -18.07 -10.76 -11.68
CA ALA A 238 -16.77 -10.65 -12.35
C ALA A 238 -16.83 -9.66 -13.52
N GLU A 239 -15.84 -8.77 -13.60
CA GLU A 239 -15.58 -7.89 -14.75
C GLU A 239 -14.23 -8.24 -15.35
N PRO A 240 -14.11 -8.34 -16.70
CA PRO A 240 -12.84 -8.60 -17.36
C PRO A 240 -11.86 -7.44 -17.10
N CYS A 241 -10.87 -7.69 -16.25
CA CYS A 241 -9.83 -6.74 -15.89
C CYS A 241 -8.69 -7.51 -15.23
N ARG A 242 -7.46 -7.37 -15.76
CA ARG A 242 -6.25 -7.83 -15.10
C ARG A 242 -5.41 -6.61 -14.74
N PHE A 243 -5.14 -6.43 -13.46
CA PHE A 243 -4.24 -5.41 -12.99
C PHE A 243 -3.03 -6.04 -12.30
N GLU A 244 -1.84 -5.77 -12.84
CA GLU A 244 -0.58 -6.30 -12.34
C GLU A 244 0.31 -5.18 -11.84
N ASP A 245 0.94 -5.38 -10.69
CA ASP A 245 1.89 -4.45 -10.09
C ASP A 245 2.93 -5.20 -9.25
N GLU A 246 4.18 -4.71 -9.23
CA GLU A 246 5.26 -5.33 -8.47
C GLU A 246 5.04 -5.34 -6.95
N HIS A 247 4.20 -4.45 -6.43
CA HIS A 247 3.81 -4.42 -5.01
C HIS A 247 2.67 -5.39 -4.70
N GLY A 248 2.01 -5.90 -5.73
CA GLY A 248 0.95 -6.90 -5.68
C GLY A 248 -0.23 -6.57 -6.59
N ASP A 249 -0.77 -7.59 -7.22
CA ASP A 249 -1.81 -7.52 -8.23
C ASP A 249 -3.20 -7.24 -7.63
N GLY A 250 -4.13 -6.87 -8.50
CA GLY A 250 -5.57 -6.80 -8.24
C GLY A 250 -6.06 -5.44 -7.69
N PRO A 251 -7.33 -5.32 -7.33
CA PRO A 251 -7.99 -4.08 -6.91
C PRO A 251 -7.53 -3.57 -5.55
N ARG A 252 -7.61 -2.25 -5.34
CA ARG A 252 -7.18 -1.56 -4.11
C ARG A 252 -8.33 -0.89 -3.36
N SER A 253 -9.36 -0.47 -4.09
CA SER A 253 -10.51 0.23 -3.51
C SER A 253 -11.32 -0.70 -2.62
N THR A 254 -11.88 -0.17 -1.54
CA THR A 254 -12.86 -0.87 -0.71
C THR A 254 -14.26 -0.55 -1.22
N PRO A 255 -15.14 -1.53 -1.39
CA PRO A 255 -16.52 -1.26 -1.79
C PRO A 255 -17.26 -0.44 -0.72
N THR A 256 -18.32 0.22 -1.14
CA THR A 256 -19.25 0.92 -0.24
C THR A 256 -20.63 0.28 -0.38
N ILE A 257 -21.21 -0.12 0.75
CA ILE A 257 -22.57 -0.67 0.81
C ILE A 257 -23.51 0.43 1.31
N HIS A 258 -24.58 0.67 0.57
CA HIS A 258 -25.58 1.67 0.95
C HIS A 258 -26.94 1.31 0.36
N ALA A 259 -27.98 1.34 1.19
CA ALA A 259 -29.37 1.10 0.79
C ALA A 259 -29.56 -0.16 -0.07
N GLY A 260 -28.95 -1.29 0.34
CA GLY A 260 -29.04 -2.56 -0.38
C GLY A 260 -28.26 -2.65 -1.69
N LYS A 261 -27.36 -1.67 -1.96
CA LYS A 261 -26.47 -1.65 -3.12
C LYS A 261 -25.02 -1.73 -2.71
N VAL A 262 -24.20 -2.33 -3.58
CA VAL A 262 -22.73 -2.37 -3.46
C VAL A 262 -22.13 -1.54 -4.58
N ILE A 263 -21.38 -0.52 -4.23
CA ILE A 263 -20.67 0.33 -5.16
C ILE A 263 -19.19 0.04 -5.07
N SER A 264 -18.54 -0.32 -6.18
CA SER A 264 -17.14 -0.67 -6.21
C SER A 264 -16.38 0.03 -7.34
N MET A 265 -15.10 0.34 -7.10
CA MET A 265 -14.17 0.91 -8.07
C MET A 265 -13.06 -0.10 -8.34
N GLY A 266 -12.97 -0.59 -9.57
CA GLY A 266 -11.88 -1.46 -10.03
C GLY A 266 -10.56 -0.72 -10.19
N ALA A 267 -9.45 -1.46 -10.27
CA ALA A 267 -8.11 -0.88 -10.39
C ALA A 267 -7.93 -0.04 -11.65
N ASN A 268 -8.66 -0.34 -12.73
CA ASN A 268 -8.65 0.41 -13.99
C ASN A 268 -9.79 1.44 -14.11
N GLY A 269 -10.40 1.82 -12.98
CA GLY A 269 -11.43 2.86 -12.96
C GLY A 269 -12.83 2.39 -13.40
N MET A 270 -13.09 1.09 -13.47
CA MET A 270 -14.44 0.57 -13.67
C MET A 270 -15.26 0.76 -12.39
N LEU A 271 -16.29 1.58 -12.45
CA LEU A 271 -17.24 1.81 -11.37
C LEU A 271 -18.48 0.93 -11.58
N THR A 272 -18.81 0.08 -10.61
CA THR A 272 -19.98 -0.81 -10.69
C THR A 272 -20.92 -0.57 -9.52
N CYS A 273 -22.21 -0.75 -9.76
CA CYS A 273 -23.26 -0.81 -8.74
C CYS A 273 -24.00 -2.14 -8.88
N LEU A 274 -24.00 -2.91 -7.81
CA LEU A 274 -24.61 -4.23 -7.73
C LEU A 274 -25.70 -4.25 -6.67
N GLU A 275 -26.66 -5.16 -6.80
CA GLU A 275 -27.62 -5.48 -5.74
C GLU A 275 -26.92 -6.28 -4.64
N LEU A 276 -26.97 -5.84 -3.39
CA LEU A 276 -26.27 -6.48 -2.26
C LEU A 276 -26.69 -7.94 -2.06
N ALA A 277 -27.99 -8.23 -2.19
CA ALA A 277 -28.51 -9.56 -1.91
C ALA A 277 -28.09 -10.62 -2.94
N THR A 278 -27.85 -10.24 -4.19
CA THR A 278 -27.67 -11.17 -5.32
C THR A 278 -26.38 -10.99 -6.10
N GLY A 279 -25.68 -9.87 -5.94
CA GLY A 279 -24.54 -9.50 -6.77
C GLY A 279 -24.92 -9.13 -8.21
N LYS A 280 -26.21 -8.98 -8.51
CA LYS A 280 -26.68 -8.63 -9.86
C LYS A 280 -26.28 -7.20 -10.22
N LEU A 281 -25.72 -7.02 -11.42
CA LEU A 281 -25.36 -5.71 -11.95
C LEU A 281 -26.62 -4.84 -12.13
N ILE A 282 -26.60 -3.65 -11.53
CA ILE A 282 -27.59 -2.59 -11.73
C ILE A 282 -27.11 -1.65 -12.82
N TRP A 283 -25.91 -1.11 -12.68
CA TRP A 283 -25.24 -0.29 -13.69
C TRP A 283 -23.72 -0.35 -13.53
N LYS A 284 -22.99 0.05 -14.59
CA LYS A 284 -21.55 0.24 -14.57
C LYS A 284 -21.12 1.44 -15.41
N ARG A 285 -19.99 2.07 -15.05
CA ARG A 285 -19.41 3.24 -15.74
C ARG A 285 -17.89 3.12 -15.80
N GLU A 286 -17.32 3.45 -16.95
CA GLU A 286 -15.89 3.68 -17.11
C GLU A 286 -15.59 5.12 -16.69
N THR A 287 -14.81 5.28 -15.62
CA THR A 287 -14.44 6.62 -15.11
C THR A 287 -13.19 7.17 -15.79
N LEU A 288 -12.40 6.31 -16.45
CA LEU A 288 -11.23 6.65 -17.25
C LEU A 288 -11.54 6.35 -18.72
N SER A 289 -11.46 7.36 -19.59
CA SER A 289 -11.65 7.16 -21.05
C SER A 289 -10.44 6.48 -21.71
N ASN A 290 -9.25 6.57 -21.10
CA ASN A 290 -8.03 5.88 -21.51
C ASN A 290 -7.27 5.40 -20.26
N PRO A 291 -7.59 4.20 -19.73
CA PRO A 291 -6.95 3.68 -18.52
C PRO A 291 -5.43 3.55 -18.62
N GLU A 292 -4.87 3.26 -19.79
CA GLU A 292 -3.42 3.12 -19.97
C GLU A 292 -2.66 4.42 -19.74
N GLN A 293 -3.27 5.57 -20.05
CA GLN A 293 -2.64 6.89 -19.93
C GLN A 293 -3.06 7.65 -18.67
N GLN A 294 -4.30 7.43 -18.20
CA GLN A 294 -4.93 8.20 -17.14
C GLN A 294 -4.84 7.53 -15.76
N ASN A 295 -4.63 6.20 -15.72
CA ASN A 295 -4.61 5.46 -14.47
C ASN A 295 -3.42 5.86 -13.60
N LEU A 296 -3.59 5.67 -12.29
CA LEU A 296 -2.51 5.77 -11.32
C LEU A 296 -1.53 4.60 -11.51
N LEU A 297 -0.25 4.83 -11.20
CA LEU A 297 0.81 3.83 -11.32
C LEU A 297 0.44 2.52 -10.59
N TRP A 298 -0.14 2.63 -9.40
CA TRP A 298 -0.56 1.49 -8.58
C TRP A 298 -2.07 1.22 -8.66
N GLY A 299 -2.74 1.68 -9.72
CA GLY A 299 -4.18 1.51 -9.94
C GLY A 299 -5.05 2.41 -9.07
N MET A 300 -6.33 2.51 -9.41
CA MET A 300 -7.31 3.27 -8.65
C MET A 300 -7.53 2.64 -7.27
N SER A 301 -7.44 3.46 -6.21
CA SER A 301 -7.63 3.01 -4.82
C SER A 301 -8.68 3.81 -4.05
N GLY A 302 -9.09 4.96 -4.57
CA GLY A 302 -10.12 5.78 -3.95
C GLY A 302 -11.45 5.02 -3.85
N SER A 303 -11.90 4.77 -2.63
CA SER A 303 -13.18 4.08 -2.38
C SER A 303 -14.35 5.02 -2.64
N PRO A 304 -15.40 4.59 -3.38
CA PRO A 304 -16.56 5.42 -3.70
C PRO A 304 -17.23 5.97 -2.43
N LEU A 305 -17.66 7.22 -2.48
CA LEU A 305 -18.46 7.84 -1.41
C LEU A 305 -19.91 7.95 -1.86
N VAL A 306 -20.85 7.45 -1.04
CA VAL A 306 -22.29 7.60 -1.31
C VAL A 306 -22.85 8.66 -0.35
N VAL A 307 -23.52 9.66 -0.91
CA VAL A 307 -24.15 10.74 -0.16
C VAL A 307 -25.33 11.33 -0.96
N ASP A 308 -26.46 11.58 -0.29
CA ASP A 308 -27.68 12.16 -0.89
C ASP A 308 -28.12 11.48 -2.20
N GLY A 309 -28.08 10.13 -2.26
CA GLY A 309 -28.46 9.36 -3.44
C GLY A 309 -27.51 9.51 -4.63
N LYS A 310 -26.28 9.97 -4.39
CA LYS A 310 -25.24 10.14 -5.40
C LYS A 310 -23.99 9.37 -5.01
N VAL A 311 -23.25 8.90 -6.01
CA VAL A 311 -21.94 8.26 -5.89
C VAL A 311 -20.88 9.26 -6.31
N PHE A 312 -19.99 9.61 -5.42
CA PHE A 312 -18.90 10.54 -5.66
C PHE A 312 -17.57 9.77 -5.77
N VAL A 313 -16.82 10.01 -6.84
CA VAL A 313 -15.52 9.39 -7.13
C VAL A 313 -14.53 10.45 -7.62
N THR A 314 -13.23 10.17 -7.45
CA THR A 314 -12.14 11.10 -7.80
C THR A 314 -11.12 10.43 -8.75
N PRO A 315 -11.52 10.13 -10.00
CA PRO A 315 -10.68 9.41 -10.94
C PRO A 315 -9.50 10.25 -11.46
N GLY A 316 -9.59 11.59 -11.42
CA GLY A 316 -8.50 12.48 -11.82
C GLY A 316 -8.08 12.34 -13.28
N ALA A 317 -9.04 12.07 -14.17
CA ALA A 317 -8.80 11.77 -15.57
C ALA A 317 -8.52 13.00 -16.46
N GLY A 318 -8.35 14.20 -15.88
CA GLY A 318 -8.23 15.48 -16.59
C GLY A 318 -9.56 15.93 -17.23
N GLU A 319 -9.56 17.03 -18.01
CA GLU A 319 -10.69 17.52 -18.81
C GLU A 319 -12.02 17.59 -18.02
N GLY A 320 -12.03 18.22 -16.84
CA GLY A 320 -13.21 18.33 -15.98
C GLY A 320 -13.49 17.07 -15.14
N SER A 321 -12.62 16.06 -15.15
CA SER A 321 -12.87 14.75 -14.56
C SER A 321 -12.04 14.49 -13.30
N SER A 322 -11.59 15.55 -12.59
CA SER A 322 -10.92 15.41 -11.30
C SER A 322 -11.81 14.72 -10.27
N ALA A 323 -13.09 15.10 -10.28
CA ALA A 323 -14.15 14.56 -9.46
C ALA A 323 -15.43 14.40 -10.27
N ILE A 324 -16.14 13.29 -10.09
CA ILE A 324 -17.38 12.98 -10.81
C ILE A 324 -18.41 12.49 -9.82
N SER A 325 -19.64 12.93 -10.00
CA SER A 325 -20.81 12.46 -9.27
C SER A 325 -21.80 11.76 -10.19
N TYR A 326 -22.23 10.57 -9.79
CA TYR A 326 -23.23 9.76 -10.52
C TYR A 326 -24.49 9.58 -9.66
N SER A 327 -25.64 9.40 -10.30
CA SER A 327 -26.86 8.94 -9.65
C SER A 327 -26.64 7.53 -9.06
N LEU A 328 -26.94 7.32 -7.79
CA LEU A 328 -26.87 5.99 -7.16
C LEU A 328 -27.82 4.99 -7.84
N GLU A 329 -29.00 5.48 -8.27
CA GLU A 329 -30.04 4.61 -8.84
C GLU A 329 -29.75 4.21 -10.29
N THR A 330 -29.29 5.15 -11.13
CA THR A 330 -29.18 4.94 -12.59
C THR A 330 -27.73 4.89 -13.09
N GLY A 331 -26.77 5.37 -12.29
CA GLY A 331 -25.41 5.60 -12.71
C GLY A 331 -25.24 6.74 -13.70
N ASP A 332 -26.28 7.54 -13.97
CA ASP A 332 -26.15 8.70 -14.84
C ASP A 332 -25.26 9.74 -14.19
N GLU A 333 -24.42 10.39 -15.00
CA GLU A 333 -23.57 11.46 -14.52
C GLU A 333 -24.42 12.66 -14.11
N VAL A 334 -24.23 13.13 -12.88
CA VAL A 334 -24.92 14.31 -12.34
C VAL A 334 -24.08 15.57 -12.58
N TRP A 335 -22.78 15.46 -12.33
CA TRP A 335 -21.80 16.51 -12.61
C TRP A 335 -20.38 15.94 -12.64
N ARG A 336 -19.49 16.67 -13.29
CA ARG A 336 -18.02 16.47 -13.23
C ARG A 336 -17.33 17.81 -13.06
N SER A 337 -16.15 17.81 -12.42
CA SER A 337 -15.47 19.05 -12.09
C SER A 337 -13.97 18.86 -11.89
N GLY A 338 -13.19 19.87 -12.28
CA GLY A 338 -11.76 20.01 -12.01
C GLY A 338 -10.87 19.21 -12.93
N ASP A 339 -9.60 19.65 -13.01
CA ASP A 339 -8.56 19.08 -13.89
C ASP A 339 -7.39 18.49 -13.10
N ASP A 340 -7.51 18.39 -11.77
CA ASP A 340 -6.47 17.82 -10.91
C ASP A 340 -6.33 16.32 -11.18
N ARG A 341 -5.10 15.80 -11.15
CA ARG A 341 -4.86 14.36 -11.21
C ARG A 341 -5.30 13.67 -9.94
N ALA A 342 -5.68 12.41 -10.03
CA ALA A 342 -5.97 11.57 -8.89
C ALA A 342 -4.75 11.41 -7.96
N ALA A 343 -5.02 11.00 -6.74
CA ALA A 343 -4.09 10.36 -5.82
C ALA A 343 -4.79 9.12 -5.23
N TYR A 344 -4.23 8.56 -4.16
CA TYR A 344 -4.69 7.29 -3.61
C TYR A 344 -5.66 7.44 -2.43
N SER A 345 -5.92 8.67 -1.99
CA SER A 345 -6.85 8.96 -0.90
C SER A 345 -8.29 8.81 -1.35
N SER A 346 -9.14 8.29 -0.47
CA SER A 346 -10.59 8.22 -0.71
C SER A 346 -11.26 9.55 -0.39
N PRO A 347 -12.30 9.97 -1.14
CA PRO A 347 -13.03 11.19 -0.85
C PRO A 347 -13.86 11.07 0.44
N ILE A 348 -14.08 12.19 1.09
CA ILE A 348 -14.98 12.31 2.25
C ILE A 348 -15.97 13.45 2.06
N GLN A 349 -17.09 13.36 2.79
CA GLN A 349 -18.00 14.48 2.99
C GLN A 349 -17.87 14.99 4.42
N SER A 350 -17.83 16.31 4.59
CA SER A 350 -17.81 16.90 5.92
C SER A 350 -18.48 18.27 5.94
N GLN A 351 -18.73 18.78 7.14
CA GLN A 351 -19.17 20.14 7.39
C GLN A 351 -17.93 21.03 7.55
N ILE A 352 -17.79 22.03 6.70
CA ILE A 352 -16.71 23.01 6.74
C ILE A 352 -17.34 24.40 6.80
N CYS A 353 -17.11 25.17 7.88
CA CYS A 353 -17.66 26.50 8.06
C CYS A 353 -19.18 26.56 7.76
N ASP A 354 -19.95 25.67 8.40
CA ASP A 354 -21.41 25.53 8.24
C ASP A 354 -21.89 25.19 6.80
N GLN A 355 -20.97 24.77 5.93
CA GLN A 355 -21.32 24.29 4.60
C GLN A 355 -20.90 22.84 4.42
N ARG A 356 -21.81 21.97 3.91
CA ARG A 356 -21.47 20.61 3.50
C ARG A 356 -20.58 20.64 2.27
N GLN A 357 -19.44 19.98 2.34
CA GLN A 357 -18.44 19.93 1.27
C GLN A 357 -17.96 18.51 1.04
N LEU A 358 -17.59 18.21 -0.21
CA LEU A 358 -16.89 17.02 -0.62
C LEU A 358 -15.39 17.34 -0.68
N LEU A 359 -14.58 16.57 0.04
CA LEU A 359 -13.14 16.75 0.10
C LEU A 359 -12.43 15.65 -0.66
N SER A 360 -11.47 16.03 -1.51
CA SER A 360 -10.58 15.14 -2.27
C SER A 360 -9.15 15.50 -1.99
N PHE A 361 -8.38 14.58 -1.40
CA PHE A 361 -6.95 14.76 -1.23
C PHE A 361 -6.23 14.12 -2.42
N ASN A 362 -6.14 14.89 -3.51
CA ASN A 362 -5.73 14.46 -4.83
C ASN A 362 -4.26 14.83 -5.16
N GLY A 363 -3.87 14.73 -6.41
CA GLY A 363 -2.50 15.01 -6.86
C GLY A 363 -2.10 16.49 -6.80
N ALA A 364 -3.05 17.42 -6.65
CA ALA A 364 -2.78 18.85 -6.46
C ALA A 364 -2.71 19.23 -4.98
N GLY A 365 -3.37 18.46 -4.11
CA GLY A 365 -3.49 18.73 -2.69
C GLY A 365 -4.89 18.44 -2.17
N LEU A 366 -5.30 19.14 -1.10
CA LEU A 366 -6.66 19.05 -0.56
C LEU A 366 -7.59 20.00 -1.30
N ARG A 367 -8.48 19.44 -2.11
CA ARG A 367 -9.52 20.16 -2.88
C ARG A 367 -10.88 19.97 -2.24
N ALA A 368 -11.65 21.04 -2.17
CA ALA A 368 -13.04 21.03 -1.73
C ALA A 368 -14.00 21.36 -2.87
N TYR A 369 -15.13 20.67 -2.87
CA TYR A 369 -16.25 20.90 -3.78
C TYR A 369 -17.53 21.10 -2.98
N ALA A 370 -18.43 21.96 -3.49
CA ALA A 370 -19.82 21.97 -3.05
C ALA A 370 -20.53 20.67 -3.51
N MET A 371 -21.72 20.40 -2.99
CA MET A 371 -22.48 19.19 -3.33
C MET A 371 -22.98 19.18 -4.78
N ASP A 372 -22.89 20.30 -5.50
CA ASP A 372 -23.21 20.45 -6.94
C ASP A 372 -21.98 20.37 -7.85
N GLY A 373 -20.77 20.16 -7.29
CA GLY A 373 -19.52 20.07 -8.03
C GLY A 373 -18.76 21.40 -8.18
N THR A 374 -19.30 22.52 -7.69
CA THR A 374 -18.58 23.80 -7.68
C THR A 374 -17.28 23.67 -6.86
N GLN A 375 -16.14 24.04 -7.45
CA GLN A 375 -14.87 24.08 -6.75
C GLN A 375 -14.85 25.25 -5.76
N LEU A 376 -14.57 24.98 -4.48
CA LEU A 376 -14.61 25.98 -3.42
C LEU A 376 -13.22 26.52 -3.08
N TRP A 377 -12.29 25.61 -2.76
CA TRP A 377 -10.92 25.97 -2.38
C TRP A 377 -9.95 24.83 -2.64
N LEU A 378 -8.65 25.15 -2.65
CA LEU A 378 -7.54 24.22 -2.75
C LEU A 378 -6.45 24.62 -1.76
N GLN A 379 -6.01 23.69 -0.93
CA GLN A 379 -4.72 23.74 -0.25
C GLN A 379 -3.70 22.94 -1.06
N PRO A 380 -2.74 23.58 -1.73
CA PRO A 380 -1.69 22.87 -2.45
C PRO A 380 -0.87 21.97 -1.50
N TRP A 381 -0.67 20.72 -1.90
CA TRP A 381 0.11 19.76 -1.12
C TRP A 381 0.73 18.72 -2.06
N LEU A 382 1.96 18.99 -2.49
CA LEU A 382 2.67 18.15 -3.45
C LEU A 382 3.65 17.25 -2.71
N THR A 383 3.60 15.95 -2.96
CA THR A 383 4.62 15.00 -2.55
C THR A 383 5.81 15.08 -3.50
N GLN A 384 7.03 14.69 -3.05
CA GLN A 384 8.25 14.85 -3.84
C GLN A 384 8.18 14.12 -5.19
N GLY A 385 8.60 14.83 -6.26
CA GLY A 385 8.66 14.36 -7.64
C GLY A 385 7.38 14.63 -8.43
N GLU A 386 7.51 15.26 -9.60
CA GLU A 386 6.37 15.59 -10.47
C GLU A 386 5.57 14.37 -10.94
N SER A 387 6.18 13.19 -10.99
CA SER A 387 5.57 11.93 -11.39
C SER A 387 4.88 11.16 -10.25
N GLN A 388 5.08 11.55 -8.99
CA GLN A 388 4.61 10.81 -7.82
C GLN A 388 3.83 11.71 -6.85
N ARG A 389 2.65 12.11 -7.25
CA ARG A 389 1.71 12.87 -6.39
C ARG A 389 0.95 11.88 -5.50
N VAL A 390 1.63 11.34 -4.47
CA VAL A 390 1.13 10.23 -3.66
C VAL A 390 0.56 10.74 -2.34
N ASN A 391 -0.72 11.09 -2.35
CA ASN A 391 -1.52 11.35 -1.16
C ASN A 391 -2.42 10.13 -0.89
N VAL A 392 -2.23 9.44 0.24
CA VAL A 392 -2.91 8.18 0.56
C VAL A 392 -3.88 8.34 1.74
N ALA A 393 -3.42 8.94 2.84
CA ALA A 393 -4.25 9.13 4.03
C ALA A 393 -5.43 10.05 3.73
N GLN A 394 -6.60 9.73 4.29
CA GLN A 394 -7.74 10.65 4.23
C GLN A 394 -7.49 11.88 5.10
N PRO A 395 -8.02 13.06 4.71
CA PRO A 395 -8.06 14.21 5.60
C PRO A 395 -8.96 13.93 6.81
N VAL A 396 -8.60 14.47 7.96
CA VAL A 396 -9.43 14.38 9.17
C VAL A 396 -9.96 15.77 9.51
N VAL A 397 -11.27 15.94 9.41
CA VAL A 397 -11.94 17.17 9.82
C VAL A 397 -12.18 17.10 11.33
N LEU A 398 -11.69 18.09 12.05
CA LEU A 398 -11.86 18.16 13.50
C LEU A 398 -13.25 18.71 13.82
N ALA A 399 -13.88 18.14 14.86
CA ALA A 399 -15.09 18.75 15.41
C ALA A 399 -14.77 20.18 15.85
N SER A 400 -15.68 21.10 15.59
CA SER A 400 -15.56 22.48 16.09
C SER A 400 -15.51 22.43 17.60
N ASP A 401 -14.47 23.01 18.20
CA ASP A 401 -14.48 23.31 19.62
C ASP A 401 -15.66 24.23 19.93
N ALA A 402 -16.27 24.06 21.10
CA ALA A 402 -17.43 24.87 21.50
C ALA A 402 -17.16 26.41 21.47
N ASP A 403 -15.88 26.78 21.54
CA ASP A 403 -15.37 28.15 21.47
C ASP A 403 -14.89 28.58 20.09
N ALA A 404 -14.88 27.66 19.08
CA ALA A 404 -14.46 28.01 17.73
C ALA A 404 -15.53 28.92 17.07
N ALA A 405 -15.07 29.96 16.36
CA ALA A 405 -15.96 30.76 15.55
C ALA A 405 -16.71 29.86 14.54
N ALA A 406 -18.03 30.01 14.42
CA ALA A 406 -18.86 29.21 13.53
C ALA A 406 -18.39 29.22 12.06
N ASN A 407 -17.60 30.24 11.69
CA ASN A 407 -17.02 30.40 10.36
C ASN A 407 -15.60 29.82 10.19
N ALA A 408 -15.08 29.02 11.15
CA ALA A 408 -13.79 28.40 11.08
C ALA A 408 -13.87 26.88 11.33
N THR A 409 -13.12 26.10 10.53
CA THR A 409 -13.00 24.64 10.68
C THR A 409 -11.55 24.23 10.55
N ARG A 410 -11.11 23.29 11.35
CA ARG A 410 -9.74 22.74 11.29
C ARG A 410 -9.72 21.39 10.60
N VAL A 411 -8.71 21.19 9.75
CA VAL A 411 -8.51 19.95 9.00
C VAL A 411 -7.06 19.51 9.10
N LEU A 412 -6.85 18.24 9.41
CA LEU A 412 -5.55 17.60 9.37
C LEU A 412 -5.35 16.88 8.05
N ILE A 413 -4.16 17.04 7.46
CA ILE A 413 -3.67 16.25 6.31
C ILE A 413 -2.31 15.68 6.63
N SER A 414 -2.00 14.49 6.08
CA SER A 414 -0.70 13.85 6.25
C SER A 414 -0.31 13.09 5.00
N SER A 415 0.97 13.14 4.66
CA SER A 415 1.55 12.35 3.57
C SER A 415 2.94 11.85 3.93
N GLY A 416 3.31 10.72 3.35
CA GLY A 416 4.68 10.22 3.33
C GLY A 416 5.61 11.09 2.51
N TYR A 417 6.72 10.51 2.04
CA TYR A 417 7.65 11.14 1.08
C TYR A 417 8.17 12.50 1.56
N ASP A 418 8.51 12.57 2.87
CA ASP A 418 9.03 13.73 3.59
C ASP A 418 8.09 14.95 3.72
N ASN A 419 6.80 14.81 3.38
CA ASN A 419 5.85 15.90 3.56
C ASN A 419 5.49 16.11 5.05
N GLY A 420 5.05 15.09 5.76
CA GLY A 420 4.64 15.21 7.16
C GLY A 420 3.14 15.39 7.34
N THR A 421 2.75 16.04 8.43
CA THR A 421 1.36 16.31 8.83
C THR A 421 1.18 17.79 9.06
N ALA A 422 0.12 18.37 8.50
CA ALA A 422 -0.25 19.77 8.73
C ALA A 422 -1.65 19.89 9.34
N LEU A 423 -1.81 20.85 10.23
CA LEU A 423 -3.10 21.35 10.69
C LEU A 423 -3.43 22.61 9.88
N LEU A 424 -4.54 22.56 9.20
CA LEU A 424 -5.08 23.67 8.40
C LEU A 424 -6.27 24.28 9.13
N GLU A 425 -6.38 25.61 9.08
CA GLU A 425 -7.57 26.35 9.48
C GLU A 425 -8.23 26.91 8.22
N ILE A 426 -9.47 26.50 7.99
CA ILE A 426 -10.31 26.99 6.91
C ILE A 426 -11.27 28.03 7.50
N LYS A 427 -11.30 29.22 6.92
CA LYS A 427 -12.24 30.28 7.27
C LYS A 427 -13.10 30.65 6.09
N ARG A 428 -14.35 30.99 6.37
CA ARG A 428 -15.33 31.47 5.39
C ARG A 428 -15.69 32.93 5.66
N ASP A 429 -15.60 33.74 4.59
CA ASP A 429 -16.09 35.13 4.58
C ASP A 429 -17.02 35.30 3.37
N GLY A 430 -18.31 35.35 3.63
CA GLY A 430 -19.32 35.30 2.58
C GLY A 430 -19.28 34.00 1.78
N GLU A 431 -18.99 34.09 0.49
CA GLU A 431 -18.80 32.92 -0.41
C GLU A 431 -17.34 32.50 -0.58
N GLN A 432 -16.39 33.25 -0.02
CA GLN A 432 -14.98 32.99 -0.16
C GLN A 432 -14.43 32.18 1.00
N PHE A 433 -13.53 31.24 0.66
CA PHE A 433 -12.79 30.45 1.63
C PHE A 433 -11.33 30.84 1.62
N SER A 434 -10.72 30.92 2.79
CA SER A 434 -9.29 31.06 2.99
C SER A 434 -8.76 29.88 3.79
N VAL A 435 -7.57 29.39 3.42
CA VAL A 435 -6.91 28.27 4.10
C VAL A 435 -5.58 28.77 4.63
N THR A 436 -5.31 28.52 5.91
CA THR A 436 -4.08 28.89 6.60
C THR A 436 -3.47 27.64 7.25
N GLU A 437 -2.18 27.41 7.05
CA GLU A 437 -1.45 26.38 7.78
C GLU A 437 -1.20 26.88 9.20
N VAL A 438 -1.75 26.18 10.20
CA VAL A 438 -1.56 26.51 11.62
C VAL A 438 -0.20 26.00 12.08
N TRP A 439 0.14 24.76 11.74
CA TRP A 439 1.44 24.16 11.95
C TRP A 439 1.70 23.04 10.94
N LEU A 440 3.00 22.77 10.70
CA LEU A 440 3.52 21.65 9.92
C LEU A 440 4.50 20.85 10.78
N SER A 441 4.27 19.54 10.90
CA SER A 441 5.11 18.62 11.66
C SER A 441 5.69 17.54 10.77
N LYS A 442 7.00 17.29 10.89
CA LYS A 442 7.69 16.17 10.24
C LYS A 442 7.69 14.88 11.09
N HIS A 443 6.99 14.90 12.22
CA HIS A 443 7.00 13.80 13.18
C HIS A 443 6.03 12.67 12.85
N LEU A 444 5.07 12.90 11.95
CA LEU A 444 4.19 11.88 11.39
C LEU A 444 4.13 12.02 9.86
N LYS A 445 4.49 10.95 9.16
CA LYS A 445 4.48 10.85 7.70
C LYS A 445 3.66 9.61 7.30
N SER A 446 2.33 9.81 7.15
CA SER A 446 1.41 8.74 6.76
C SER A 446 1.63 8.37 5.30
N LYS A 447 2.43 7.31 5.07
CA LYS A 447 2.84 6.91 3.72
C LYS A 447 1.77 6.04 3.03
N MET A 448 1.28 5.00 3.71
CA MET A 448 0.33 4.01 3.18
C MET A 448 -0.81 3.73 4.16
N SER A 449 -0.87 4.46 5.26
CA SER A 449 -1.83 4.26 6.35
C SER A 449 -2.56 5.55 6.68
N ASN A 450 -3.75 5.42 7.25
CA ASN A 450 -4.49 6.53 7.83
C ASN A 450 -4.00 6.80 9.27
N PHE A 451 -4.46 7.90 9.82
CA PHE A 451 -4.21 8.31 11.20
C PHE A 451 -5.54 8.66 11.86
N VAL A 452 -5.57 8.65 13.18
CA VAL A 452 -6.76 8.96 13.96
C VAL A 452 -6.48 10.04 14.99
N VAL A 453 -7.53 10.74 15.40
CA VAL A 453 -7.49 11.75 16.46
C VAL A 453 -8.33 11.27 17.63
N HIS A 454 -7.73 11.25 18.81
CA HIS A 454 -8.38 10.90 20.07
C HIS A 454 -7.85 11.78 21.19
N ASP A 455 -8.73 12.34 21.99
CA ASP A 455 -8.41 13.13 23.18
C ASP A 455 -7.26 14.14 22.97
N HIS A 456 -7.44 15.04 22.00
CA HIS A 456 -6.47 16.08 21.60
C HIS A 456 -5.09 15.55 21.15
N HIS A 457 -5.00 14.28 20.75
CA HIS A 457 -3.77 13.68 20.25
C HIS A 457 -3.99 12.98 18.90
N ILE A 458 -2.95 12.96 18.09
CA ILE A 458 -2.92 12.32 16.77
C ILE A 458 -2.10 11.04 16.87
N TYR A 459 -2.68 9.93 16.44
CA TYR A 459 -2.02 8.63 16.39
C TYR A 459 -1.91 8.16 14.95
N GLY A 460 -0.70 7.79 14.52
CA GLY A 460 -0.44 7.32 13.16
C GLY A 460 0.88 6.57 13.03
N LEU A 461 1.09 5.92 11.90
CA LEU A 461 2.31 5.16 11.61
C LEU A 461 3.31 6.03 10.84
N ASP A 462 4.31 6.59 11.53
CA ASP A 462 5.41 7.32 10.90
C ASP A 462 6.49 6.34 10.39
N ASN A 463 6.48 6.08 9.09
CA ASN A 463 7.35 5.07 8.46
C ASN A 463 7.31 3.71 9.21
N GLY A 464 6.12 3.26 9.56
CA GLY A 464 5.89 1.96 10.18
C GLY A 464 6.08 1.91 11.70
N ILE A 465 6.29 3.04 12.36
CA ILE A 465 6.40 3.12 13.83
C ILE A 465 5.25 3.98 14.34
N LEU A 466 4.47 3.44 15.28
CA LEU A 466 3.37 4.18 15.89
C LEU A 466 3.89 5.42 16.63
N THR A 467 3.24 6.53 16.35
CA THR A 467 3.62 7.86 16.82
C THR A 467 2.39 8.55 17.39
N CYS A 468 2.56 9.21 18.52
CA CYS A 468 1.59 10.12 19.12
C CYS A 468 2.09 11.55 19.03
N LEU A 469 1.26 12.45 18.48
CA LEU A 469 1.52 13.89 18.44
C LEU A 469 0.47 14.63 19.28
N ASP A 470 0.87 15.77 19.81
CA ASP A 470 -0.06 16.74 20.36
C ASP A 470 -0.81 17.47 19.23
N LEU A 471 -2.11 17.59 19.32
CA LEU A 471 -2.94 18.24 18.29
C LEU A 471 -2.71 19.74 18.20
N ASN A 472 -2.32 20.39 19.31
CA ASN A 472 -2.21 21.85 19.37
C ASN A 472 -1.00 22.38 18.60
N ASP A 473 0.13 21.67 18.64
CA ASP A 473 1.42 22.13 18.10
C ASP A 473 2.12 21.14 17.18
N GLY A 474 1.55 19.94 16.99
CA GLY A 474 2.13 18.87 16.15
C GLY A 474 3.41 18.27 16.73
N GLN A 475 3.76 18.56 18.00
CA GLN A 475 4.94 18.02 18.64
C GLN A 475 4.75 16.55 19.04
N ARG A 476 5.81 15.78 18.90
CA ARG A 476 5.77 14.35 19.21
C ARG A 476 5.81 14.09 20.72
N ARG A 477 4.78 13.44 21.24
CA ARG A 477 4.73 12.94 22.61
C ARG A 477 5.60 11.69 22.76
N TRP A 478 5.42 10.71 21.86
CA TRP A 478 6.23 9.50 21.81
C TRP A 478 6.21 8.87 20.39
N LYS A 479 7.16 7.94 20.15
CA LYS A 479 7.23 7.12 18.93
C LYS A 479 7.77 5.74 19.31
N ARG A 480 6.92 4.71 19.30
CA ARG A 480 7.26 3.32 19.70
C ARG A 480 6.30 2.32 19.01
N GLY A 481 6.68 1.03 19.04
CA GLY A 481 5.92 -0.03 18.38
C GLY A 481 6.12 -0.01 16.85
N ARG A 482 6.74 -1.06 16.31
CA ARG A 482 7.00 -1.18 14.89
C ARG A 482 5.98 -2.12 14.28
N TYR A 483 5.06 -1.56 13.49
CA TYR A 483 3.96 -2.27 12.85
C TYR A 483 4.06 -2.28 11.31
N GLY A 484 5.16 -1.75 10.76
CA GLY A 484 5.35 -1.62 9.32
C GLY A 484 4.31 -0.70 8.67
N HIS A 485 4.01 -0.93 7.40
CA HIS A 485 2.96 -0.22 6.70
C HIS A 485 1.58 -0.83 6.97
N GLY A 486 1.29 -1.03 8.27
CA GLY A 486 0.02 -1.55 8.76
C GLY A 486 -1.11 -0.53 8.70
N GLN A 487 -2.28 -0.92 9.18
CA GLN A 487 -3.51 -0.10 9.23
C GLN A 487 -4.06 -0.06 10.65
N MET A 488 -4.91 0.92 10.96
CA MET A 488 -5.46 1.04 12.30
C MET A 488 -6.91 1.55 12.31
N LEU A 489 -7.62 1.16 13.37
CA LEU A 489 -8.90 1.73 13.79
C LEU A 489 -8.80 2.21 15.24
N LEU A 490 -9.51 3.25 15.57
CA LEU A 490 -9.76 3.66 16.96
C LEU A 490 -11.07 3.02 17.43
N VAL A 491 -11.00 2.22 18.49
CA VAL A 491 -12.16 1.54 19.12
C VAL A 491 -12.26 1.99 20.57
N GLY A 492 -13.15 2.92 20.84
CA GLY A 492 -13.18 3.61 22.15
C GLY A 492 -11.87 4.37 22.41
N ASP A 493 -11.15 3.96 23.44
CA ASP A 493 -9.84 4.49 23.84
C ASP A 493 -8.65 3.58 23.44
N LYS A 494 -8.87 2.70 22.47
CA LYS A 494 -7.86 1.72 22.03
C LYS A 494 -7.62 1.81 20.53
N LEU A 495 -6.37 1.65 20.11
CA LEU A 495 -5.97 1.49 18.72
C LEU A 495 -5.92 -0.01 18.38
N LEU A 496 -6.75 -0.45 17.46
CA LEU A 496 -6.70 -1.78 16.88
C LEU A 496 -5.84 -1.71 15.62
N ILE A 497 -4.64 -2.27 15.67
CA ILE A 497 -3.64 -2.14 14.62
C ILE A 497 -3.44 -3.49 13.94
N GLN A 498 -3.58 -3.53 12.62
CA GLN A 498 -3.13 -4.64 11.78
C GLN A 498 -1.73 -4.33 11.26
N ALA A 499 -0.73 -5.03 11.79
CA ALA A 499 0.65 -4.86 11.37
C ALA A 499 0.90 -5.43 9.96
N GLU A 500 1.91 -4.91 9.26
CA GLU A 500 2.34 -5.38 7.93
C GLU A 500 2.69 -6.88 7.92
N THR A 501 3.08 -7.44 9.05
CA THR A 501 3.38 -8.87 9.24
C THR A 501 2.14 -9.76 9.33
N GLY A 502 0.95 -9.17 9.50
CA GLY A 502 -0.32 -9.87 9.67
C GLY A 502 -0.75 -10.08 11.12
N GLU A 503 0.02 -9.59 12.09
CA GLU A 503 -0.42 -9.54 13.49
C GLU A 503 -1.51 -8.47 13.67
N VAL A 504 -2.46 -8.73 14.56
CA VAL A 504 -3.38 -7.72 15.08
C VAL A 504 -3.00 -7.40 16.52
N VAL A 505 -2.83 -6.12 16.80
CA VAL A 505 -2.34 -5.61 18.08
C VAL A 505 -3.31 -4.57 18.62
N LEU A 506 -3.64 -4.67 19.91
CA LEU A 506 -4.42 -3.69 20.64
C LEU A 506 -3.49 -2.81 21.46
N VAL A 507 -3.57 -1.50 21.29
CA VAL A 507 -2.70 -0.52 21.95
C VAL A 507 -3.56 0.55 22.64
N ALA A 508 -3.21 0.97 23.84
CA ALA A 508 -3.90 2.07 24.51
C ALA A 508 -3.66 3.39 23.76
N ALA A 509 -4.74 4.13 23.45
CA ALA A 509 -4.65 5.45 22.82
C ALA A 509 -4.40 6.53 23.86
N LYS A 510 -3.17 6.60 24.42
CA LYS A 510 -2.81 7.54 25.50
C LYS A 510 -1.53 8.32 25.18
N PRO A 511 -1.41 9.58 25.64
CA PRO A 511 -0.25 10.43 25.34
C PRO A 511 0.99 10.12 26.17
N ASP A 512 0.86 9.41 27.29
CA ASP A 512 1.94 9.20 28.27
C ASP A 512 2.97 8.16 27.80
N GLY A 513 2.64 7.34 26.83
CA GLY A 513 3.53 6.33 26.29
C GLY A 513 2.82 5.21 25.56
N HIS A 514 3.60 4.37 24.92
CA HIS A 514 3.12 3.21 24.18
C HIS A 514 2.87 2.03 25.13
N GLU A 515 1.69 1.44 25.06
CA GLU A 515 1.30 0.25 25.83
C GLU A 515 0.50 -0.71 24.96
N GLU A 516 1.08 -1.90 24.69
CA GLU A 516 0.37 -3.00 24.04
C GLU A 516 -0.49 -3.73 25.09
N LEU A 517 -1.78 -3.85 24.80
CA LEU A 517 -2.78 -4.48 25.67
C LEU A 517 -3.02 -5.94 25.31
N GLY A 518 -2.80 -6.31 24.06
CA GLY A 518 -2.95 -7.66 23.55
C GLY A 518 -2.56 -7.77 22.09
N LYS A 519 -2.24 -8.98 21.63
CA LYS A 519 -1.92 -9.26 20.24
C LYS A 519 -2.14 -10.72 19.86
N PHE A 520 -2.36 -10.98 18.58
CA PHE A 520 -2.41 -12.32 18.02
C PHE A 520 -2.05 -12.34 16.54
N ASN A 521 -1.64 -13.50 16.03
CA ASN A 521 -1.35 -13.71 14.61
C ASN A 521 -2.66 -13.92 13.85
N ALA A 522 -3.14 -12.88 13.19
CA ALA A 522 -4.37 -12.95 12.40
C ALA A 522 -4.13 -13.50 10.99
N LEU A 523 -3.04 -13.09 10.33
CA LEU A 523 -2.67 -13.49 8.97
C LEU A 523 -1.17 -13.82 8.91
N PHE A 524 -0.73 -14.51 7.83
CA PHE A 524 0.64 -15.04 7.75
C PHE A 524 1.46 -14.46 6.59
N SER A 525 1.09 -13.29 6.08
CA SER A 525 1.75 -12.66 4.94
C SER A 525 1.76 -11.15 5.05
N LYS A 526 2.44 -10.50 4.09
CA LYS A 526 2.38 -9.06 3.91
C LYS A 526 0.93 -8.58 3.88
N THR A 527 0.60 -7.63 4.76
CA THR A 527 -0.75 -7.16 4.99
C THR A 527 -0.77 -5.63 4.96
N TRP A 528 -1.40 -5.07 3.93
CA TRP A 528 -1.58 -3.63 3.76
C TRP A 528 -3.06 -3.21 3.72
N ASN A 529 -3.95 -4.19 3.67
CA ASN A 529 -5.39 -3.99 3.63
C ASN A 529 -5.88 -3.37 4.94
N ASN A 530 -6.87 -2.49 4.86
CA ASN A 530 -7.53 -1.98 6.06
C ASN A 530 -8.34 -3.11 6.73
N LEU A 531 -8.43 -3.04 8.07
CA LEU A 531 -9.32 -3.92 8.82
C LEU A 531 -10.78 -3.43 8.70
N ALA A 532 -11.72 -4.36 8.90
CA ALA A 532 -13.13 -4.05 9.09
C ALA A 532 -13.59 -4.63 10.43
N LEU A 533 -14.25 -3.82 11.25
CA LEU A 533 -14.79 -4.25 12.55
C LEU A 533 -16.28 -3.96 12.62
N ALA A 534 -17.08 -5.01 12.44
CA ALA A 534 -18.53 -4.95 12.53
C ALA A 534 -19.01 -5.52 13.88
N GLY A 535 -19.48 -4.65 14.77
CA GLY A 535 -19.65 -5.03 16.16
C GLY A 535 -18.32 -5.50 16.75
N ASN A 536 -18.27 -6.74 17.27
CA ASN A 536 -17.04 -7.35 17.74
C ASN A 536 -16.44 -8.37 16.74
N ILE A 537 -16.95 -8.45 15.52
CA ILE A 537 -16.40 -9.32 14.48
C ILE A 537 -15.38 -8.54 13.65
N LEU A 538 -14.12 -8.91 13.79
CA LEU A 538 -13.01 -8.39 13.01
C LEU A 538 -12.84 -9.23 11.74
N VAL A 539 -12.89 -8.60 10.57
CA VAL A 539 -12.55 -9.22 9.29
C VAL A 539 -11.26 -8.60 8.77
N VAL A 540 -10.29 -9.44 8.45
CA VAL A 540 -8.98 -9.06 7.95
C VAL A 540 -8.62 -9.87 6.72
N ARG A 541 -7.82 -9.27 5.84
CA ARG A 541 -7.25 -9.98 4.68
C ARG A 541 -5.88 -9.42 4.30
N ASN A 542 -5.19 -10.19 3.47
CA ASN A 542 -4.04 -9.74 2.71
C ASN A 542 -4.20 -10.12 1.22
N ASP A 543 -3.10 -10.19 0.48
CA ASP A 543 -3.05 -10.52 -0.94
C ASP A 543 -3.40 -11.98 -1.28
N ARG A 544 -3.73 -12.85 -0.32
CA ARG A 544 -3.93 -14.29 -0.53
C ARG A 544 -4.91 -14.99 0.37
N GLU A 545 -5.16 -14.47 1.57
CA GLU A 545 -6.04 -15.08 2.57
C GLU A 545 -6.88 -14.02 3.27
N ALA A 546 -8.04 -14.41 3.74
CA ALA A 546 -8.88 -13.65 4.64
C ALA A 546 -9.26 -14.49 5.85
N ALA A 547 -9.56 -13.81 6.95
CA ALA A 547 -10.01 -14.43 8.18
C ALA A 547 -10.99 -13.52 8.93
N ALA A 548 -11.93 -14.12 9.65
CA ALA A 548 -12.76 -13.42 10.61
C ALA A 548 -12.53 -13.94 12.02
N PHE A 549 -12.55 -13.01 12.96
CA PHE A 549 -12.38 -13.29 14.39
C PHE A 549 -13.48 -12.62 15.20
N GLU A 550 -13.99 -13.32 16.19
CA GLU A 550 -14.79 -12.73 17.24
C GLU A 550 -13.85 -12.22 18.34
N LEU A 551 -13.78 -10.90 18.49
CA LEU A 551 -12.95 -10.26 19.51
C LEU A 551 -13.68 -10.28 20.86
N PRO A 552 -12.97 -10.56 21.98
CA PRO A 552 -13.58 -10.50 23.30
C PRO A 552 -13.94 -9.06 23.66
N THR A 553 -15.09 -8.89 24.32
CA THR A 553 -15.61 -7.61 24.79
C THR A 553 -15.76 -7.63 26.31
N ASN A 554 -15.68 -6.47 26.94
CA ASN A 554 -16.15 -6.31 28.32
C ASN A 554 -17.68 -6.33 28.28
N GLU A 555 -18.31 -7.18 29.08
CA GLU A 555 -19.77 -7.21 29.24
C GLU A 555 -20.28 -5.96 29.97
#